data_1c84152218dc1f5feccc221e09cea214
#
_entry.id   1c84152218dc1f5feccc221e09cea214
#
_cell.length_a   1.000
_cell.length_b   1.000
_cell.length_c   1.000
_cell.angle_alpha   90.00
_cell.angle_beta   90.00
_cell.angle_gamma   90.00
#
_symmetry.space_group_name_H-M   'P 1'
#
loop_
_entity.id
_entity.type
_entity.pdbx_description
1 polymer ?
#
loop_
_entity_poly.entity_id
_entity_poly.type
_entity_poly.pdbx_seq_one_letter_code
_entity_poly.pdbx_strand_id
1 'polypeptide(L)'
;VLASGKTGSNDEVYIYGINQGKNHNYETSRSIVSGDIAAISKEPRPDLQIQGELVGISKISQNLFHKMCAQHQANLSFPCSNHYEECISEVSSEWVVPYLRIGDLVWTEIDDQFHFDRAIKIIYPRIKQQETSNKTGL
;
A
#
# COMPACT_ATOMS: atom_id res chain seq x y z
N VAL A 1 2.26 3.46 -1.13
CA VAL A 1 1.38 4.24 -0.22
C VAL A 1 0.41 3.27 0.41
N LEU A 2 0.24 3.36 1.72
CA LEU A 2 -0.67 2.55 2.51
C LEU A 2 -1.75 3.42 3.13
N ALA A 3 -2.97 2.91 3.21
CA ALA A 3 -4.01 3.49 4.03
C ALA A 3 -4.12 2.72 5.35
N SER A 4 -4.40 3.44 6.44
CA SER A 4 -4.75 2.83 7.72
C SER A 4 -6.25 2.62 7.74
N GLY A 5 -6.73 1.47 7.33
CA GLY A 5 -8.16 1.16 7.40
C GLY A 5 -8.49 -0.02 6.49
N LYS A 6 -9.54 -0.73 6.86
CA LYS A 6 -10.08 -1.80 6.03
C LYS A 6 -11.15 -1.22 5.13
N THR A 7 -11.10 -1.48 3.83
CA THR A 7 -12.18 -1.15 2.90
C THR A 7 -13.37 -2.08 3.09
N GLY A 8 -13.14 -3.28 3.66
CA GLY A 8 -14.17 -4.30 3.86
C GLY A 8 -14.46 -5.10 2.60
N SER A 9 -13.59 -5.01 1.59
CA SER A 9 -13.67 -5.89 0.42
C SER A 9 -13.01 -7.25 0.71
N ASN A 10 -13.39 -8.28 -0.04
CA ASN A 10 -12.79 -9.60 0.05
C ASN A 10 -11.44 -9.69 -0.68
N ASP A 11 -11.04 -8.63 -1.37
CA ASP A 11 -9.83 -8.55 -2.20
C ASP A 11 -8.74 -7.66 -1.62
N GLU A 12 -8.81 -7.34 -0.32
CA GLU A 12 -7.84 -6.50 0.35
C GLU A 12 -6.43 -7.09 0.30
N VAL A 13 -5.47 -6.31 -0.19
CA VAL A 13 -4.05 -6.66 -0.18
C VAL A 13 -3.37 -5.99 1.01
N TYR A 14 -2.89 -6.77 1.95
CA TYR A 14 -2.24 -6.26 3.17
C TYR A 14 -0.74 -6.17 3.02
N ILE A 15 -0.17 -5.10 3.56
CA ILE A 15 1.26 -4.97 3.74
C ILE A 15 1.64 -5.31 5.17
N TYR A 16 2.54 -6.24 5.29
CA TYR A 16 3.19 -6.65 6.52
C TYR A 16 4.57 -6.00 6.57
N GLY A 17 4.87 -5.29 7.64
CA GLY A 17 6.09 -4.54 7.76
C GLY A 17 6.83 -4.80 9.06
N ILE A 18 8.11 -4.56 9.05
CA ILE A 18 8.94 -4.51 10.24
C ILE A 18 9.12 -3.04 10.62
N ASN A 19 8.63 -2.64 11.79
CA ASN A 19 8.92 -1.32 12.34
C ASN A 19 10.37 -1.29 12.83
N GLN A 20 11.28 -0.94 11.96
CA GLN A 20 12.68 -0.74 12.33
C GLN A 20 12.94 0.69 12.80
N GLY A 21 12.14 1.32 13.60
CA GLY A 21 12.48 2.53 14.36
C GLY A 21 13.35 3.63 13.70
N LYS A 22 13.63 3.53 12.42
CA LYS A 22 14.41 4.49 11.66
C LYS A 22 13.45 5.54 11.13
N ASN A 23 13.29 6.61 11.91
CA ASN A 23 12.68 7.85 11.48
C ASN A 23 13.40 8.37 10.23
N HIS A 24 12.89 8.07 9.05
CA HIS A 24 13.12 8.93 7.92
C HIS A 24 12.21 10.13 8.11
N ASN A 25 12.78 11.23 8.63
CA ASN A 25 12.11 12.50 8.81
C ASN A 25 11.67 13.05 7.44
N TYR A 26 10.47 12.69 7.02
CA TYR A 26 9.73 13.52 6.09
C TYR A 26 8.86 14.44 6.94
N GLU A 27 9.31 15.68 7.11
CA GLU A 27 8.50 16.75 7.69
C GLU A 27 7.31 17.02 6.79
N THR A 28 6.20 16.39 7.08
CA THR A 28 4.89 16.79 6.57
C THR A 28 3.91 16.78 7.73
N SER A 29 3.05 17.75 7.77
CA SER A 29 2.04 18.02 8.80
C SER A 29 0.93 16.96 8.92
N ARG A 30 1.13 15.77 8.38
CA ARG A 30 0.24 14.62 8.43
C ARG A 30 0.94 13.44 9.09
N SER A 31 0.18 12.61 9.78
CA SER A 31 0.68 11.39 10.44
C SER A 31 1.19 10.38 9.40
N ILE A 32 2.42 10.60 8.92
CA ILE A 32 3.07 9.70 7.99
C ILE A 32 4.00 8.80 8.78
N VAL A 33 3.77 7.49 8.68
CA VAL A 33 4.63 6.47 9.25
C VAL A 33 5.30 5.74 8.10
N SER A 34 6.61 5.55 8.19
CA SER A 34 7.38 4.75 7.26
C SER A 34 7.96 3.51 7.95
N GLY A 35 8.18 2.47 7.17
CA GLY A 35 8.82 1.24 7.60
C GLY A 35 9.22 0.43 6.37
N ASP A 36 9.72 -0.77 6.59
CA ASP A 36 10.16 -1.65 5.52
C ASP A 36 9.13 -2.77 5.32
N ILE A 37 8.89 -3.12 4.06
CA ILE A 37 7.99 -4.22 3.69
C ILE A 37 8.66 -5.54 4.06
N ALA A 38 7.96 -6.38 4.82
CA ALA A 38 8.33 -7.77 5.08
C ALA A 38 7.59 -8.74 4.14
N ALA A 39 6.32 -8.42 3.82
CA ALA A 39 5.52 -9.18 2.87
C ALA A 39 4.34 -8.33 2.37
N ILE A 40 3.84 -8.67 1.20
CA ILE A 40 2.56 -8.20 0.66
C ILE A 40 1.73 -9.43 0.37
N SER A 41 0.51 -9.54 0.90
CA SER A 41 -0.31 -10.72 0.72
C SER A 41 -1.80 -10.42 0.94
N LYS A 42 -2.66 -11.10 0.19
CA LYS A 42 -4.10 -11.22 0.48
C LYS A 42 -4.35 -12.22 1.60
N GLU A 43 -3.48 -13.22 1.71
CA GLU A 43 -3.59 -14.26 2.72
C GLU A 43 -3.06 -13.78 4.08
N PRO A 44 -3.74 -14.16 5.18
CA PRO A 44 -3.29 -13.83 6.52
C PRO A 44 -1.87 -14.34 6.82
N ARG A 45 -1.04 -13.48 7.39
CA ARG A 45 0.31 -13.80 7.86
C ARG A 45 0.34 -13.61 9.39
N PRO A 46 -0.03 -14.65 10.17
CA PRO A 46 -0.13 -14.53 11.63
C PRO A 46 1.21 -14.28 12.33
N ASP A 47 2.31 -14.57 11.64
CA ASP A 47 3.68 -14.32 12.07
C ASP A 47 4.13 -12.85 11.92
N LEU A 48 3.34 -12.03 11.20
CA LEU A 48 3.66 -10.64 10.89
C LEU A 48 2.54 -9.68 11.28
N GLN A 49 2.91 -8.43 11.52
CA GLN A 49 1.93 -7.39 11.85
C GLN A 49 1.47 -6.65 10.59
N ILE A 50 0.16 -6.53 10.42
CA ILE A 50 -0.43 -5.70 9.35
C ILE A 50 -0.12 -4.24 9.62
N GLN A 51 0.50 -3.57 8.65
CA GLN A 51 0.81 -2.13 8.70
C GLN A 51 -0.24 -1.28 7.99
N GLY A 52 -0.96 -1.83 7.05
CA GLY A 52 -2.02 -1.17 6.31
C GLY A 52 -2.41 -1.93 5.06
N GLU A 53 -3.31 -1.33 4.31
CA GLU A 53 -3.80 -1.83 3.03
C GLU A 53 -3.07 -1.14 1.87
N LEU A 54 -2.75 -1.90 0.83
CA LEU A 54 -2.10 -1.35 -0.38
C LEU A 54 -3.10 -0.54 -1.20
N VAL A 55 -2.79 0.73 -1.43
CA VAL A 55 -3.63 1.65 -2.23
C VAL A 55 -3.41 1.48 -3.74
N GLY A 56 -2.51 0.58 -4.17
CA GLY A 56 -2.16 0.39 -5.58
C GLY A 56 -1.30 1.51 -6.19
N ILE A 57 -0.85 2.49 -5.40
CA ILE A 57 0.03 3.56 -5.87
C ILE A 57 1.45 3.27 -5.43
N SER A 58 2.31 2.91 -6.39
CA SER A 58 3.71 2.56 -6.15
C SER A 58 4.65 3.49 -6.91
N LYS A 59 5.72 3.91 -6.25
CA LYS A 59 6.86 4.58 -6.89
C LYS A 59 8.05 3.65 -6.77
N ILE A 60 8.46 3.07 -7.89
CA ILE A 60 9.50 2.05 -7.97
C ILE A 60 10.76 2.70 -8.55
N SER A 61 11.91 2.59 -7.86
CA SER A 61 13.18 3.03 -8.40
C SER A 61 13.64 2.10 -9.52
N GLN A 62 14.48 2.61 -10.43
CA GLN A 62 15.03 1.79 -11.50
C GLN A 62 15.79 0.56 -10.96
N ASN A 63 16.53 0.73 -9.88
CA ASN A 63 17.27 -0.38 -9.27
C ASN A 63 16.35 -1.46 -8.71
N LEU A 64 15.28 -1.07 -8.02
CA LEU A 64 14.27 -2.01 -7.53
C LEU A 64 13.58 -2.71 -8.69
N PHE A 65 13.20 -1.98 -9.73
CA PHE A 65 12.58 -2.54 -10.93
C PHE A 65 13.46 -3.60 -11.61
N HIS A 66 14.76 -3.32 -11.78
CA HIS A 66 15.70 -4.30 -12.35
C HIS A 66 15.81 -5.56 -11.50
N LYS A 67 15.75 -5.41 -10.16
CA LYS A 67 15.77 -6.58 -9.28
C LYS A 67 14.49 -7.40 -9.36
N MET A 68 13.33 -6.75 -9.41
CA MET A 68 12.05 -7.42 -9.63
C MET A 68 12.08 -8.20 -10.95
N CYS A 69 12.58 -7.60 -12.03
CA CYS A 69 12.73 -8.28 -13.31
C CYS A 69 13.67 -9.49 -13.24
N ALA A 70 14.81 -9.36 -12.57
CA ALA A 70 15.77 -10.45 -12.43
C ALA A 70 15.18 -11.62 -11.60
N GLN A 71 14.48 -11.29 -10.50
CA GLN A 71 13.81 -12.28 -9.67
C GLN A 71 12.70 -13.00 -10.44
N HIS A 72 11.89 -12.23 -11.17
CA HIS A 72 10.86 -12.78 -12.04
C HIS A 72 11.44 -13.72 -13.12
N GLN A 73 12.53 -13.34 -13.78
CA GLN A 73 13.21 -14.17 -14.77
C GLN A 73 13.77 -15.46 -14.17
N ALA A 74 14.31 -15.41 -12.95
CA ALA A 74 14.82 -16.59 -12.26
C ALA A 74 13.70 -17.59 -11.91
N ASN A 75 12.48 -17.10 -11.68
CA ASN A 75 11.31 -17.88 -11.29
C ASN A 75 10.45 -18.36 -12.49
N LEU A 76 10.87 -18.09 -13.73
CA LEU A 76 10.12 -18.44 -14.97
C LEU A 76 9.85 -19.93 -15.19
N SER A 77 10.33 -20.83 -14.33
CA SER A 77 9.95 -22.25 -14.34
C SER A 77 8.53 -22.54 -13.83
N PHE A 78 7.85 -21.54 -13.27
CA PHE A 78 6.44 -21.62 -12.88
C PHE A 78 5.58 -20.74 -13.80
N PRO A 79 4.32 -21.14 -14.11
CA PRO A 79 3.41 -20.26 -14.83
C PRO A 79 3.23 -18.99 -13.97
N CYS A 80 3.74 -17.88 -14.49
CA CYS A 80 3.77 -16.61 -13.78
C CYS A 80 2.38 -15.98 -13.84
N SER A 81 1.57 -16.28 -12.86
CA SER A 81 0.33 -15.54 -12.55
C SER A 81 0.59 -14.39 -11.57
N ASN A 82 1.86 -14.10 -11.27
CA ASN A 82 2.23 -13.24 -10.18
C ASN A 82 1.96 -11.78 -10.51
N HIS A 83 1.20 -11.16 -9.66
CA HIS A 83 1.03 -9.71 -9.65
C HIS A 83 2.34 -9.03 -9.23
N TYR A 84 2.54 -7.76 -9.62
CA TYR A 84 3.78 -7.03 -9.31
C TYR A 84 4.02 -6.90 -7.79
N GLU A 85 2.97 -6.96 -6.98
CA GLU A 85 3.03 -6.95 -5.52
C GLU A 85 3.77 -8.16 -4.96
N GLU A 86 3.59 -9.32 -5.58
CA GLU A 86 4.29 -10.55 -5.20
C GLU A 86 5.78 -10.43 -5.52
N CYS A 87 6.13 -9.84 -6.66
CA CYS A 87 7.52 -9.55 -7.00
C CYS A 87 8.18 -8.59 -5.98
N ILE A 88 7.45 -7.58 -5.51
CA ILE A 88 7.94 -6.70 -4.43
C ILE A 88 8.14 -7.49 -3.15
N SER A 89 7.19 -8.36 -2.79
CA SER A 89 7.27 -9.20 -1.59
C SER A 89 8.48 -10.14 -1.64
N GLU A 90 8.76 -10.77 -2.78
CA GLU A 90 9.93 -11.62 -2.97
C GLU A 90 11.24 -10.84 -2.81
N VAL A 91 11.36 -9.70 -3.48
CA VAL A 91 12.57 -8.86 -3.40
C VAL A 91 12.77 -8.28 -2.01
N SER A 92 11.69 -8.03 -1.25
CA SER A 92 11.78 -7.47 0.11
C SER A 92 12.43 -8.42 1.12
N SER A 93 12.53 -9.72 0.81
CA SER A 93 13.27 -10.69 1.63
C SER A 93 14.78 -10.44 1.65
N GLU A 94 15.32 -9.82 0.60
CA GLU A 94 16.76 -9.56 0.43
C GLU A 94 17.10 -8.07 0.39
N TRP A 95 16.11 -7.22 0.11
CA TRP A 95 16.28 -5.78 -0.09
C TRP A 95 15.32 -4.97 0.75
N VAL A 96 15.82 -3.85 1.26
CA VAL A 96 14.98 -2.87 1.96
C VAL A 96 14.06 -2.18 0.96
N VAL A 97 12.76 -2.44 1.08
CA VAL A 97 11.71 -1.80 0.27
C VAL A 97 10.81 -0.99 1.22
N PRO A 98 10.95 0.33 1.25
CA PRO A 98 10.20 1.15 2.19
C PRO A 98 8.74 1.30 1.76
N TYR A 99 7.85 1.39 2.75
CA TYR A 99 6.47 1.82 2.56
C TYR A 99 6.19 3.17 3.21
N LEU A 100 5.17 3.85 2.73
CA LEU A 100 4.64 5.08 3.30
C LEU A 100 3.19 4.86 3.68
N ARG A 101 2.88 4.96 4.99
CA ARG A 101 1.51 4.85 5.51
C ARG A 101 0.93 6.23 5.77
N ILE A 102 -0.23 6.52 5.20
CA ILE A 102 -0.98 7.76 5.39
C ILE A 102 -2.22 7.44 6.21
N GLY A 103 -2.28 7.93 7.45
CA GLY A 103 -3.32 7.56 8.41
C GLY A 103 -4.70 8.14 8.12
N ASP A 104 -4.75 9.29 7.46
CA ASP A 104 -5.97 10.06 7.18
C ASP A 104 -6.39 10.02 5.69
N LEU A 105 -5.84 9.09 4.92
CA LEU A 105 -6.17 8.95 3.51
C LEU A 105 -7.63 8.51 3.35
N VAL A 106 -8.41 9.34 2.67
CA VAL A 106 -9.78 8.98 2.25
C VAL A 106 -9.70 8.48 0.83
N TRP A 107 -9.93 7.19 0.64
CA TRP A 107 -9.82 6.52 -0.64
C TRP A 107 -10.77 5.32 -0.74
N THR A 108 -10.93 4.78 -1.92
CA THR A 108 -11.61 3.51 -2.19
C THR A 108 -11.18 3.00 -3.56
N GLU A 109 -11.20 1.70 -3.73
CA GLU A 109 -11.21 1.05 -5.04
C GLU A 109 -12.64 0.88 -5.52
N ILE A 110 -12.82 0.66 -6.82
CA ILE A 110 -14.14 0.46 -7.45
C ILE A 110 -14.01 -0.72 -8.42
N ASP A 111 -14.35 -1.91 -7.93
CA ASP A 111 -14.30 -3.15 -8.70
C ASP A 111 -15.71 -3.66 -9.05
N ASP A 112 -16.68 -3.25 -8.25
CA ASP A 112 -18.07 -3.67 -8.41
C ASP A 112 -19.07 -2.55 -8.11
N GLN A 113 -20.36 -2.86 -8.24
CA GLN A 113 -21.45 -1.90 -7.98
C GLN A 113 -21.53 -1.49 -6.51
N PHE A 114 -21.18 -2.36 -5.57
CA PHE A 114 -21.17 -2.03 -4.15
C PHE A 114 -20.07 -1.00 -3.84
N HIS A 115 -18.87 -1.20 -4.38
CA HIS A 115 -17.77 -0.24 -4.25
C HIS A 115 -18.11 1.11 -4.90
N PHE A 116 -18.74 1.10 -6.07
CA PHE A 116 -19.20 2.32 -6.73
C PHE A 116 -20.23 3.09 -5.91
N ASP A 117 -21.22 2.41 -5.37
CA ASP A 117 -22.24 3.01 -4.51
C ASP A 117 -21.63 3.62 -3.24
N ARG A 118 -20.69 2.90 -2.62
CA ARG A 118 -19.93 3.37 -1.46
C ARG A 118 -19.08 4.60 -1.82
N ALA A 119 -18.41 4.56 -2.97
CA ALA A 119 -17.60 5.68 -3.46
C ALA A 119 -18.44 6.97 -3.56
N ILE A 120 -19.62 6.91 -4.16
CA ILE A 120 -20.51 8.06 -4.33
C ILE A 120 -21.13 8.51 -3.01
N LYS A 121 -21.66 7.56 -2.23
CA LYS A 121 -22.48 7.89 -1.04
C LYS A 121 -21.67 8.28 0.18
N ILE A 122 -20.45 7.74 0.30
CA ILE A 122 -19.65 7.87 1.53
C ILE A 122 -18.29 8.55 1.24
N ILE A 123 -17.51 8.05 0.29
CA ILE A 123 -16.12 8.46 0.11
C ILE A 123 -16.01 9.83 -0.55
N TYR A 124 -16.70 10.05 -1.66
CA TYR A 124 -16.67 11.32 -2.38
C TYR A 124 -17.09 12.52 -1.52
N PRO A 125 -18.18 12.48 -0.73
CA PRO A 125 -18.52 13.55 0.20
C PRO A 125 -17.40 13.85 1.22
N ARG A 126 -16.71 12.84 1.72
CA ARG A 126 -15.59 13.01 2.66
C ARG A 126 -14.38 13.69 1.99
N ILE A 127 -14.06 13.31 0.75
CA ILE A 127 -13.01 13.97 -0.04
C ILE A 127 -13.35 15.46 -0.21
N LYS A 128 -14.60 15.78 -0.56
CA LYS A 128 -15.05 17.17 -0.71
C LYS A 128 -14.97 17.98 0.58
N GLN A 129 -15.26 17.39 1.70
CA GLN A 129 -15.10 18.03 3.03
C GLN A 129 -13.63 18.34 3.31
N GLN A 130 -12.71 17.40 3.04
CA GLN A 130 -11.27 17.62 3.23
C GLN A 130 -10.74 18.73 2.31
N GLU A 131 -11.16 18.78 1.05
CA GLU A 131 -10.79 19.85 0.12
C GLU A 131 -11.21 21.24 0.62
N THR A 132 -12.41 21.34 1.17
CA THR A 132 -12.97 22.59 1.68
C THR A 132 -12.21 23.04 2.93
N SER A 133 -11.94 22.11 3.86
CA SER A 133 -11.18 22.40 5.10
C SER A 133 -9.76 22.86 4.81
N ASN A 134 -9.12 22.31 3.79
CA ASN A 134 -7.76 22.70 3.40
C ASN A 134 -7.72 24.09 2.72
N LYS A 135 -8.81 24.57 2.12
CA LYS A 135 -8.91 25.89 1.50
C LYS A 135 -9.19 27.03 2.48
N THR A 136 -9.79 26.71 3.64
CA THR A 136 -10.11 27.70 4.68
C THR A 136 -8.98 27.86 5.72
N GLY A 137 -7.93 27.08 5.65
CA GLY A 137 -6.78 27.12 6.54
C GLY A 137 -5.54 27.84 5.97
N LEU A 138 -5.70 28.61 4.88
CA LEU A 138 -4.72 29.57 4.31
C LEU A 138 -5.20 31.02 4.67
#